data_792cdc8bbf619fc445acaed1798ee56a
#
_entry.id   792cdc8bbf619fc445acaed1798ee56a
#
_cell.length_a   1.000
_cell.length_b   1.000
_cell.length_c   1.000
_cell.angle_alpha   90.00
_cell.angle_beta   90.00
_cell.angle_gamma   90.00
#
_symmetry.space_group_name_H-M   'P 1'
#
loop_
_entity.id
_entity.type
_entity.pdbx_description
1 polymer ?
#
loop_
_entity_poly.entity_id
_entity_poly.type
_entity_poly.pdbx_seq_one_letter_code
_entity_poly.pdbx_strand_id
1 'polypeptide(L)'
;MASVVFDNASRIYPGTSKPAVDKLNLEIKDGEFLVLVGPSGCGKSTSLRMLAGLEEVDNGHIRIGDKDVTNVAPKDRDIAMVFQNYALYPHMSVAENMGFALKIAGTPKDEIRRRVEEAAKLLDLSEYLERKPKALSGGQRQRVAMGRAIVREPQVFLMDEPLSNLDAKLRVQTRTQIASLQRRLGVTTVYVTHDQTEAMTMGDRVAVLKDGVLMQIDTPQNLYDHPNNVFVAGFIGSPAMNIVFATVSD
;
A
#
# COMPACT_ATOMS: atom_id res chain seq x y z
N MET A 1 7.91 -14.50 -4.16
CA MET A 1 7.19 -13.24 -4.26
C MET A 1 6.62 -13.14 -5.64
N ALA A 2 5.79 -12.16 -5.95
CA ALA A 2 5.09 -12.17 -7.23
C ALA A 2 4.95 -10.76 -7.80
N SER A 3 4.99 -10.65 -9.13
CA SER A 3 4.59 -9.43 -9.84
C SER A 3 3.08 -9.21 -9.73
N VAL A 4 2.64 -7.97 -9.95
CA VAL A 4 1.21 -7.64 -10.02
C VAL A 4 0.93 -6.93 -11.33
N VAL A 5 -0.16 -7.34 -12.01
CA VAL A 5 -0.59 -6.71 -13.27
C VAL A 5 -2.06 -6.32 -13.16
N PHE A 6 -2.35 -5.07 -13.45
CA PHE A 6 -3.68 -4.58 -13.80
C PHE A 6 -3.73 -4.46 -15.33
N ASP A 7 -4.65 -5.15 -15.95
CA ASP A 7 -4.87 -5.14 -17.39
C ASP A 7 -6.26 -4.56 -17.68
N ASN A 8 -6.30 -3.30 -18.12
CA ASN A 8 -7.51 -2.54 -18.39
C ASN A 8 -8.55 -2.60 -17.24
N ALA A 9 -8.08 -2.70 -16.01
CA ALA A 9 -8.92 -2.88 -14.84
C ALA A 9 -9.74 -1.62 -14.54
N SER A 10 -11.07 -1.79 -14.42
CA SER A 10 -12.00 -0.68 -14.17
C SER A 10 -12.96 -1.00 -13.03
N ARG A 11 -13.36 0.05 -12.29
CA ARG A 11 -14.40 0.01 -11.27
C ARG A 11 -15.38 1.15 -11.44
N ILE A 12 -16.67 0.82 -11.52
CA ILE A 12 -17.78 1.77 -11.65
C ILE A 12 -18.76 1.52 -10.52
N TYR A 13 -18.93 2.49 -9.62
CA TYR A 13 -19.88 2.31 -8.53
C TYR A 13 -21.33 2.48 -9.01
N PRO A 14 -22.30 1.72 -8.45
CA PRO A 14 -23.71 1.88 -8.77
C PRO A 14 -24.18 3.33 -8.61
N GLY A 15 -24.92 3.84 -9.60
CA GLY A 15 -25.44 5.21 -9.60
C GLY A 15 -24.44 6.29 -10.05
N THR A 16 -23.23 5.94 -10.44
CA THR A 16 -22.27 6.88 -11.03
C THR A 16 -22.05 6.55 -12.51
N SER A 17 -21.91 7.61 -13.34
CA SER A 17 -21.53 7.45 -14.75
C SER A 17 -20.00 7.48 -14.96
N LYS A 18 -19.26 8.02 -13.98
CA LYS A 18 -17.80 8.13 -14.03
C LYS A 18 -17.16 6.96 -13.28
N PRO A 19 -16.24 6.22 -13.90
CA PRO A 19 -15.47 5.19 -13.22
C PRO A 19 -14.64 5.76 -12.07
N ALA A 20 -14.59 5.06 -10.95
CA ALA A 20 -13.65 5.36 -9.86
C ALA A 20 -12.22 4.94 -10.20
N VAL A 21 -12.09 3.90 -11.04
CA VAL A 21 -10.85 3.47 -11.72
C VAL A 21 -11.22 3.16 -13.16
N ASP A 22 -10.53 3.79 -14.11
CA ASP A 22 -10.83 3.69 -15.54
C ASP A 22 -9.65 3.09 -16.30
N LYS A 23 -9.82 1.86 -16.79
CA LYS A 23 -8.88 1.12 -17.63
C LYS A 23 -7.43 1.19 -17.12
N LEU A 24 -7.25 0.96 -15.82
CA LEU A 24 -5.94 0.97 -15.21
C LEU A 24 -5.06 -0.13 -15.84
N ASN A 25 -3.99 0.31 -16.50
CA ASN A 25 -2.92 -0.55 -17.00
C ASN A 25 -1.67 -0.29 -16.18
N LEU A 26 -1.26 -1.25 -15.37
CA LEU A 26 -0.19 -1.08 -14.41
C LEU A 26 0.50 -2.42 -14.16
N GLU A 27 1.81 -2.45 -14.38
CA GLU A 27 2.66 -3.59 -14.05
C GLU A 27 3.60 -3.23 -12.90
N ILE A 28 3.61 -4.06 -11.86
CA ILE A 28 4.47 -3.97 -10.68
C ILE A 28 5.39 -5.19 -10.69
N LYS A 29 6.69 -4.95 -10.67
CA LYS A 29 7.68 -6.02 -10.74
C LYS A 29 7.76 -6.79 -9.42
N ASP A 30 8.23 -8.00 -9.46
CA ASP A 30 8.52 -8.78 -8.24
C ASP A 30 9.52 -8.04 -7.35
N GLY A 31 9.19 -7.94 -6.05
CA GLY A 31 9.99 -7.23 -5.06
C GLY A 31 9.94 -5.70 -5.11
N GLU A 32 9.22 -5.11 -6.06
CA GLU A 32 9.11 -3.66 -6.23
C GLU A 32 8.29 -3.01 -5.12
N PHE A 33 8.72 -1.81 -4.68
CA PHE A 33 7.93 -0.90 -3.85
C PHE A 33 7.26 0.15 -4.74
N LEU A 34 6.00 -0.07 -5.11
CA LEU A 34 5.22 0.90 -5.87
C LEU A 34 4.38 1.78 -4.96
N VAL A 35 4.42 3.09 -5.16
CA VAL A 35 3.57 4.05 -4.48
C VAL A 35 2.49 4.59 -5.41
N LEU A 36 1.22 4.52 -5.00
CA LEU A 36 0.09 5.18 -5.66
C LEU A 36 -0.16 6.53 -5.00
N VAL A 37 -0.10 7.61 -5.76
CA VAL A 37 -0.28 8.98 -5.27
C VAL A 37 -1.26 9.74 -6.17
N GLY A 38 -1.90 10.77 -5.61
CA GLY A 38 -2.85 11.61 -6.35
C GLY A 38 -3.82 12.32 -5.42
N PRO A 39 -4.68 13.21 -5.93
CA PRO A 39 -5.70 13.92 -5.15
C PRO A 39 -6.66 12.97 -4.44
N SER A 40 -7.39 13.49 -3.45
CA SER A 40 -8.46 12.73 -2.80
C SER A 40 -9.53 12.31 -3.82
N GLY A 41 -10.00 11.06 -3.72
CA GLY A 41 -11.04 10.54 -4.63
C GLY A 41 -10.55 10.13 -6.04
N CYS A 42 -9.24 10.14 -6.32
CA CYS A 42 -8.72 9.79 -7.66
C CYS A 42 -8.59 8.28 -7.92
N GLY A 43 -9.08 7.40 -7.03
CA GLY A 43 -9.12 5.95 -7.26
C GLY A 43 -8.00 5.13 -6.60
N LYS A 44 -7.06 5.72 -5.85
CA LYS A 44 -5.91 5.00 -5.21
C LYS A 44 -6.36 3.84 -4.31
N SER A 45 -7.14 4.14 -3.28
CA SER A 45 -7.64 3.11 -2.34
C SER A 45 -8.58 2.13 -3.02
N THR A 46 -9.34 2.58 -4.03
CA THR A 46 -10.17 1.69 -4.86
C THR A 46 -9.29 0.70 -5.61
N SER A 47 -8.24 1.15 -6.30
CA SER A 47 -7.29 0.26 -7.01
C SER A 47 -6.63 -0.73 -6.05
N LEU A 48 -6.21 -0.27 -4.86
CA LEU A 48 -5.63 -1.15 -3.84
C LEU A 48 -6.64 -2.20 -3.36
N ARG A 49 -7.91 -1.82 -3.14
CA ARG A 49 -8.99 -2.73 -2.72
C ARG A 49 -9.41 -3.69 -3.82
N MET A 50 -9.38 -3.29 -5.09
CA MET A 50 -9.55 -4.19 -6.22
C MET A 50 -8.48 -5.29 -6.23
N LEU A 51 -7.21 -4.93 -6.01
CA LEU A 51 -6.11 -5.90 -5.86
C LEU A 51 -6.31 -6.80 -4.64
N ALA A 52 -6.82 -6.25 -3.54
CA ALA A 52 -7.13 -7.01 -2.34
C ALA A 52 -8.36 -7.93 -2.49
N GLY A 53 -9.19 -7.76 -3.52
CA GLY A 53 -10.48 -8.44 -3.70
C GLY A 53 -11.58 -7.94 -2.77
N LEU A 54 -11.39 -6.74 -2.22
CA LEU A 54 -12.38 -6.07 -1.37
C LEU A 54 -13.31 -5.15 -2.18
N GLU A 55 -12.95 -4.89 -3.42
CA GLU A 55 -13.77 -4.22 -4.44
C GLU A 55 -13.79 -5.09 -5.70
N GLU A 56 -14.91 -5.08 -6.39
CA GLU A 56 -15.10 -5.80 -7.65
C GLU A 56 -14.34 -5.12 -8.78
N VAL A 57 -13.99 -5.90 -9.79
CA VAL A 57 -13.46 -5.43 -11.08
C VAL A 57 -14.55 -5.57 -12.10
N ASP A 58 -15.11 -4.44 -12.57
CA ASP A 58 -16.23 -4.46 -13.53
C ASP A 58 -15.74 -4.79 -14.95
N ASN A 59 -14.52 -4.36 -15.31
CA ASN A 59 -13.92 -4.68 -16.60
C ASN A 59 -12.41 -4.89 -16.41
N GLY A 60 -11.80 -5.67 -17.32
CA GLY A 60 -10.37 -5.98 -17.29
C GLY A 60 -10.02 -7.06 -16.28
N HIS A 61 -8.73 -7.20 -15.99
CA HIS A 61 -8.19 -8.28 -15.17
C HIS A 61 -7.15 -7.79 -14.17
N ILE A 62 -6.98 -8.54 -13.07
CA ILE A 62 -5.89 -8.38 -12.12
C ILE A 62 -5.19 -9.73 -11.94
N ARG A 63 -3.85 -9.72 -12.04
CA ARG A 63 -3.03 -10.92 -11.86
C ARG A 63 -2.00 -10.70 -10.75
N ILE A 64 -1.72 -11.77 -10.02
CA ILE A 64 -0.62 -11.87 -9.04
C ILE A 64 0.24 -13.04 -9.50
N GLY A 65 1.47 -12.76 -9.94
CA GLY A 65 2.28 -13.72 -10.68
C GLY A 65 1.53 -14.22 -11.92
N ASP A 66 1.48 -15.53 -12.09
CA ASP A 66 0.77 -16.16 -13.22
C ASP A 66 -0.74 -16.38 -12.97
N LYS A 67 -1.23 -16.08 -11.73
CA LYS A 67 -2.61 -16.33 -11.35
C LYS A 67 -3.50 -15.13 -11.62
N ASP A 68 -4.57 -15.30 -12.40
CA ASP A 68 -5.67 -14.34 -12.49
C ASP A 68 -6.45 -14.38 -11.16
N VAL A 69 -6.51 -13.21 -10.47
CA VAL A 69 -7.19 -13.07 -9.19
C VAL A 69 -8.43 -12.19 -9.26
N THR A 70 -8.85 -11.80 -10.46
CA THR A 70 -9.96 -10.86 -10.70
C THR A 70 -11.20 -11.22 -9.88
N ASN A 71 -11.62 -12.49 -9.92
CA ASN A 71 -12.81 -12.99 -9.21
C ASN A 71 -12.47 -13.89 -8.01
N VAL A 72 -11.20 -13.87 -7.55
CA VAL A 72 -10.77 -14.68 -6.40
C VAL A 72 -11.09 -13.95 -5.10
N ALA A 73 -11.65 -14.64 -4.12
CA ALA A 73 -11.96 -14.08 -2.82
C ALA A 73 -10.68 -13.57 -2.09
N PRO A 74 -10.77 -12.52 -1.25
CA PRO A 74 -9.61 -11.93 -0.58
C PRO A 74 -8.74 -12.91 0.19
N LYS A 75 -9.35 -13.90 0.86
CA LYS A 75 -8.67 -14.93 1.65
C LYS A 75 -7.76 -15.86 0.82
N ASP A 76 -8.03 -15.97 -0.50
CA ASP A 76 -7.37 -16.91 -1.41
C ASP A 76 -6.36 -16.21 -2.35
N ARG A 77 -6.08 -14.91 -2.14
CA ARG A 77 -5.17 -14.10 -2.97
C ARG A 77 -3.71 -14.07 -2.52
N ASP A 78 -3.38 -14.70 -1.40
CA ASP A 78 -2.03 -14.69 -0.81
C ASP A 78 -1.42 -13.28 -0.67
N ILE A 79 -2.22 -12.37 -0.16
CA ILE A 79 -1.87 -10.99 0.12
C ILE A 79 -2.02 -10.68 1.61
N ALA A 80 -1.33 -9.63 2.07
CA ALA A 80 -1.59 -9.04 3.37
C ALA A 80 -1.83 -7.54 3.24
N MET A 81 -2.80 -7.02 3.98
CA MET A 81 -3.19 -5.60 3.92
C MET A 81 -3.08 -4.93 5.28
N VAL A 82 -2.46 -3.77 5.31
CA VAL A 82 -2.44 -2.83 6.44
C VAL A 82 -3.41 -1.70 6.13
N PHE A 83 -4.45 -1.58 6.96
CA PHE A 83 -5.48 -0.55 6.83
C PHE A 83 -5.06 0.74 7.55
N GLN A 84 -5.61 1.86 7.10
CA GLN A 84 -5.40 3.20 7.67
C GLN A 84 -5.68 3.26 9.20
N ASN A 85 -6.69 2.53 9.69
CA ASN A 85 -7.06 2.47 11.11
C ASN A 85 -6.39 1.32 11.88
N TYR A 86 -5.37 0.67 11.27
CA TYR A 86 -4.63 -0.49 11.80
C TYR A 86 -5.47 -1.75 12.03
N ALA A 87 -6.79 -1.66 12.21
CA ALA A 87 -7.75 -2.75 12.41
C ALA A 87 -7.29 -3.78 13.48
N LEU A 88 -6.68 -3.32 14.58
CA LEU A 88 -6.25 -4.20 15.68
C LEU A 88 -7.43 -4.65 16.52
N TYR A 89 -7.38 -5.90 16.97
CA TYR A 89 -8.34 -6.45 17.92
C TYR A 89 -8.04 -5.91 19.34
N PRO A 90 -8.90 -5.05 19.93
CA PRO A 90 -8.56 -4.30 21.13
C PRO A 90 -8.48 -5.17 22.39
N HIS A 91 -9.12 -6.34 22.38
CA HIS A 91 -9.15 -7.29 23.50
C HIS A 91 -7.98 -8.27 23.49
N MET A 92 -7.27 -8.40 22.37
CA MET A 92 -6.12 -9.28 22.18
C MET A 92 -4.82 -8.57 22.53
N SER A 93 -3.82 -9.33 23.01
CA SER A 93 -2.44 -8.85 23.16
C SER A 93 -1.78 -8.59 21.80
N VAL A 94 -0.58 -8.00 21.79
CA VAL A 94 0.24 -7.84 20.56
C VAL A 94 0.53 -9.19 19.93
N ALA A 95 0.98 -10.17 20.73
CA ALA A 95 1.27 -11.51 20.24
C ALA A 95 0.04 -12.19 19.64
N GLU A 96 -1.11 -12.08 20.32
CA GLU A 96 -2.38 -12.62 19.81
C GLU A 96 -2.84 -11.93 18.53
N ASN A 97 -2.72 -10.60 18.45
CA ASN A 97 -3.03 -9.86 17.22
C ASN A 97 -2.17 -10.34 16.06
N MET A 98 -0.85 -10.48 16.26
CA MET A 98 0.07 -10.92 15.20
C MET A 98 -0.21 -12.36 14.77
N GLY A 99 -0.40 -13.27 15.73
CA GLY A 99 -0.59 -14.69 15.46
C GLY A 99 -2.00 -15.10 15.04
N PHE A 100 -2.99 -14.20 15.07
CA PHE A 100 -4.40 -14.55 14.90
C PHE A 100 -4.71 -15.23 13.57
N ALA A 101 -4.19 -14.70 12.47
CA ALA A 101 -4.41 -15.25 11.14
C ALA A 101 -3.84 -16.68 10.99
N LEU A 102 -2.66 -16.93 11.57
CA LEU A 102 -2.04 -18.25 11.59
C LEU A 102 -2.84 -19.25 12.44
N LYS A 103 -3.41 -18.77 13.56
CA LYS A 103 -4.28 -19.58 14.42
C LYS A 103 -5.54 -20.03 13.67
N ILE A 104 -6.18 -19.13 12.91
CA ILE A 104 -7.36 -19.49 12.10
C ILE A 104 -6.98 -20.47 10.98
N ALA A 105 -5.78 -20.33 10.39
CA ALA A 105 -5.28 -21.25 9.39
C ALA A 105 -4.88 -22.64 9.95
N GLY A 106 -5.00 -22.85 11.26
CA GLY A 106 -4.67 -24.15 11.90
C GLY A 106 -3.17 -24.39 12.10
N THR A 107 -2.33 -23.36 12.01
CA THR A 107 -0.88 -23.46 12.21
C THR A 107 -0.57 -23.93 13.66
N PRO A 108 0.40 -24.84 13.87
CA PRO A 108 0.81 -25.31 15.20
C PRO A 108 1.24 -24.14 16.10
N LYS A 109 0.93 -24.25 17.43
CA LYS A 109 1.19 -23.17 18.40
C LYS A 109 2.67 -22.76 18.46
N ASP A 110 3.58 -23.72 18.41
CA ASP A 110 5.02 -23.46 18.48
C ASP A 110 5.51 -22.69 17.23
N GLU A 111 4.97 -23.01 16.07
CA GLU A 111 5.27 -22.29 14.82
C GLU A 111 4.70 -20.87 14.84
N ILE A 112 3.47 -20.67 15.35
CA ILE A 112 2.89 -19.34 15.56
C ILE A 112 3.80 -18.51 16.47
N ARG A 113 4.24 -19.08 17.60
CA ARG A 113 5.12 -18.43 18.56
C ARG A 113 6.43 -18.01 17.90
N ARG A 114 7.07 -18.91 17.17
CA ARG A 114 8.34 -18.65 16.46
C ARG A 114 8.19 -17.49 15.48
N ARG A 115 7.19 -17.53 14.59
CA ARG A 115 6.96 -16.47 13.59
C ARG A 115 6.61 -15.13 14.24
N VAL A 116 5.81 -15.12 15.29
CA VAL A 116 5.47 -13.90 16.03
C VAL A 116 6.71 -13.29 16.69
N GLU A 117 7.57 -14.10 17.34
CA GLU A 117 8.81 -13.63 17.96
C GLU A 117 9.79 -13.08 16.93
N GLU A 118 9.94 -13.72 15.78
CA GLU A 118 10.77 -13.27 14.65
C GLU A 118 10.28 -11.93 14.10
N ALA A 119 8.97 -11.81 13.81
CA ALA A 119 8.38 -10.56 13.35
C ALA A 119 8.46 -9.45 14.41
N ALA A 120 8.29 -9.79 15.69
CA ALA A 120 8.43 -8.82 16.79
C ALA A 120 9.86 -8.27 16.90
N LYS A 121 10.89 -9.09 16.70
CA LYS A 121 12.29 -8.65 16.64
C LYS A 121 12.54 -7.71 15.47
N LEU A 122 11.98 -8.03 14.29
CA LEU A 122 12.11 -7.18 13.09
C LEU A 122 11.49 -5.78 13.26
N LEU A 123 10.45 -5.68 14.12
CA LEU A 123 9.63 -4.50 14.33
C LEU A 123 9.87 -3.80 15.67
N ASP A 124 10.88 -4.19 16.45
CA ASP A 124 11.16 -3.69 17.80
C ASP A 124 9.92 -3.76 18.71
N LEU A 125 9.23 -4.90 18.71
CA LEU A 125 8.01 -5.15 19.48
C LEU A 125 8.18 -6.22 20.56
N SER A 126 9.37 -6.81 20.73
CA SER A 126 9.60 -7.95 21.64
C SER A 126 9.17 -7.67 23.08
N GLU A 127 9.39 -6.45 23.60
CA GLU A 127 9.01 -6.04 24.94
C GLU A 127 7.50 -5.74 25.11
N TYR A 128 6.76 -5.72 24.00
CA TYR A 128 5.35 -5.32 23.97
C TYR A 128 4.38 -6.47 23.70
N LEU A 129 4.89 -7.70 23.50
CA LEU A 129 4.09 -8.86 23.07
C LEU A 129 2.87 -9.14 23.94
N GLU A 130 2.99 -8.94 25.26
CA GLU A 130 1.90 -9.17 26.21
C GLU A 130 0.98 -7.94 26.40
N ARG A 131 1.32 -6.79 25.81
CA ARG A 131 0.51 -5.59 25.95
C ARG A 131 -0.71 -5.63 25.03
N LYS A 132 -1.78 -4.92 25.43
CA LYS A 132 -2.96 -4.69 24.59
C LYS A 132 -2.83 -3.38 23.81
N PRO A 133 -3.51 -3.21 22.66
CA PRO A 133 -3.42 -2.03 21.80
C PRO A 133 -3.61 -0.68 22.52
N LYS A 134 -4.47 -0.63 23.56
CA LYS A 134 -4.69 0.58 24.36
C LYS A 134 -3.46 1.09 25.11
N ALA A 135 -2.49 0.20 25.40
CA ALA A 135 -1.25 0.52 26.10
C ALA A 135 -0.08 0.81 25.15
N LEU A 136 -0.35 1.04 23.86
CA LEU A 136 0.64 1.28 22.81
C LEU A 136 0.53 2.70 22.27
N SER A 137 1.67 3.27 21.85
CA SER A 137 1.70 4.50 21.05
C SER A 137 1.13 4.27 19.63
N GLY A 138 0.86 5.35 18.88
CA GLY A 138 0.41 5.26 17.49
C GLY A 138 1.36 4.44 16.61
N GLY A 139 2.67 4.72 16.67
CA GLY A 139 3.68 3.99 15.90
C GLY A 139 3.84 2.54 16.33
N GLN A 140 3.66 2.23 17.63
CA GLN A 140 3.65 0.83 18.09
C GLN A 140 2.44 0.08 17.54
N ARG A 141 1.24 0.67 17.57
CA ARG A 141 0.03 0.06 16.97
C ARG A 141 0.22 -0.20 15.48
N GLN A 142 0.81 0.74 14.76
CA GLN A 142 1.12 0.54 13.34
C GLN A 142 2.08 -0.63 13.12
N ARG A 143 3.18 -0.71 13.88
CA ARG A 143 4.11 -1.84 13.80
C ARG A 143 3.44 -3.17 14.11
N VAL A 144 2.50 -3.22 15.04
CA VAL A 144 1.68 -4.43 15.30
C VAL A 144 0.84 -4.80 14.08
N ALA A 145 0.21 -3.81 13.41
CA ALA A 145 -0.54 -4.06 12.17
C ALA A 145 0.36 -4.60 11.04
N MET A 146 1.59 -4.09 10.92
CA MET A 146 2.60 -4.63 10.00
C MET A 146 3.00 -6.05 10.40
N GLY A 147 3.21 -6.32 11.69
CA GLY A 147 3.53 -7.66 12.20
C GLY A 147 2.46 -8.69 11.86
N ARG A 148 1.17 -8.34 11.97
CA ARG A 148 0.05 -9.19 11.51
C ARG A 148 0.15 -9.60 10.05
N ALA A 149 0.67 -8.72 9.23
CA ALA A 149 0.83 -8.96 7.81
C ALA A 149 2.09 -9.79 7.52
N ILE A 150 3.22 -9.49 8.17
CA ILE A 150 4.52 -10.15 7.97
C ILE A 150 4.49 -11.62 8.37
N VAL A 151 3.87 -11.97 9.50
CA VAL A 151 3.81 -13.36 9.99
C VAL A 151 3.15 -14.34 9.01
N ARG A 152 2.40 -13.81 8.02
CA ARG A 152 1.75 -14.61 6.98
C ARG A 152 2.67 -14.91 5.79
N GLU A 153 3.81 -14.21 5.68
CA GLU A 153 4.74 -14.32 4.55
C GLU A 153 4.03 -14.18 3.19
N PRO A 154 3.28 -13.08 2.97
CA PRO A 154 2.46 -12.92 1.77
C PRO A 154 3.32 -12.69 0.52
N GLN A 155 2.78 -13.01 -0.66
CA GLN A 155 3.44 -12.67 -1.93
C GLN A 155 3.40 -11.17 -2.24
N VAL A 156 2.34 -10.47 -1.80
CA VAL A 156 2.16 -9.02 -2.02
C VAL A 156 1.69 -8.35 -0.74
N PHE A 157 2.31 -7.22 -0.42
CA PHE A 157 2.01 -6.38 0.73
C PHE A 157 1.25 -5.13 0.30
N LEU A 158 0.09 -4.89 0.88
CA LEU A 158 -0.78 -3.75 0.56
C LEU A 158 -0.87 -2.81 1.75
N MET A 159 -0.70 -1.51 1.53
CA MET A 159 -0.76 -0.49 2.57
C MET A 159 -1.65 0.68 2.16
N ASP A 160 -2.80 0.85 2.82
CA ASP A 160 -3.76 1.93 2.57
C ASP A 160 -3.54 3.07 3.57
N GLU A 161 -2.81 4.10 3.17
CA GLU A 161 -2.47 5.31 3.96
C GLU A 161 -1.98 5.00 5.41
N PRO A 162 -1.01 4.12 5.61
CA PRO A 162 -0.69 3.62 6.95
C PRO A 162 -0.09 4.67 7.89
N LEU A 163 0.39 5.81 7.39
CA LEU A 163 1.01 6.88 8.18
C LEU A 163 0.09 8.07 8.48
N SER A 164 -1.12 8.09 7.91
CA SER A 164 -2.03 9.24 7.99
C SER A 164 -2.42 9.64 9.42
N ASN A 165 -2.50 8.68 10.35
CA ASN A 165 -2.89 8.88 11.74
C ASN A 165 -1.72 9.15 12.70
N LEU A 166 -0.51 9.40 12.17
CA LEU A 166 0.69 9.69 12.97
C LEU A 166 1.01 11.18 12.97
N ASP A 167 1.58 11.67 14.08
CA ASP A 167 2.18 13.00 14.13
C ASP A 167 3.40 13.11 13.20
N ALA A 168 3.81 14.33 12.85
CA ALA A 168 4.84 14.60 11.86
C ALA A 168 6.19 13.94 12.20
N LYS A 169 6.61 13.97 13.48
CA LYS A 169 7.89 13.38 13.91
C LYS A 169 7.88 11.85 13.78
N LEU A 170 6.81 11.23 14.26
CA LEU A 170 6.63 9.79 14.21
C LEU A 170 6.46 9.29 12.77
N ARG A 171 5.80 10.08 11.91
CA ARG A 171 5.64 9.79 10.48
C ARG A 171 6.99 9.67 9.77
N VAL A 172 7.92 10.61 10.01
CA VAL A 172 9.28 10.56 9.42
C VAL A 172 10.04 9.30 9.85
N GLN A 173 10.01 8.97 11.15
CA GLN A 173 10.68 7.79 11.67
C GLN A 173 10.09 6.48 11.09
N THR A 174 8.77 6.39 11.08
CA THR A 174 8.08 5.18 10.62
C THR A 174 8.22 4.98 9.11
N ARG A 175 8.23 6.05 8.32
CA ARG A 175 8.52 6.01 6.88
C ARG A 175 9.85 5.31 6.60
N THR A 176 10.92 5.72 7.28
CA THR A 176 12.25 5.10 7.14
C THR A 176 12.23 3.62 7.55
N GLN A 177 11.50 3.28 8.62
CA GLN A 177 11.36 1.90 9.08
C GLN A 177 10.63 1.02 8.06
N ILE A 178 9.52 1.52 7.46
CA ILE A 178 8.76 0.78 6.43
C ILE A 178 9.64 0.51 5.19
N ALA A 179 10.34 1.53 4.68
CA ALA A 179 11.21 1.39 3.52
C ALA A 179 12.37 0.40 3.79
N SER A 180 12.98 0.45 4.97
CA SER A 180 14.02 -0.50 5.39
C SER A 180 13.48 -1.92 5.52
N LEU A 181 12.30 -2.07 6.12
CA LEU A 181 11.66 -3.36 6.30
C LEU A 181 11.31 -4.02 4.98
N GLN A 182 10.71 -3.29 4.04
CA GLN A 182 10.37 -3.79 2.72
C GLN A 182 11.62 -4.30 1.97
N ARG A 183 12.73 -3.52 1.99
CA ARG A 183 14.01 -3.94 1.39
C ARG A 183 14.56 -5.23 2.00
N ARG A 184 14.41 -5.41 3.32
CA ARG A 184 14.85 -6.64 4.02
C ARG A 184 14.00 -7.84 3.67
N LEU A 185 12.70 -7.65 3.50
CA LEU A 185 11.76 -8.71 3.16
C LEU A 185 11.75 -9.02 1.66
N GLY A 186 12.07 -8.03 0.82
CA GLY A 186 12.02 -8.13 -0.65
C GLY A 186 10.61 -8.36 -1.20
N VAL A 187 9.55 -8.17 -0.41
CA VAL A 187 8.15 -8.45 -0.80
C VAL A 187 7.63 -7.32 -1.71
N THR A 188 6.98 -7.70 -2.80
CA THR A 188 6.26 -6.76 -3.67
C THR A 188 5.26 -5.94 -2.84
N THR A 189 5.37 -4.63 -2.88
CA THR A 189 4.60 -3.75 -2.02
C THR A 189 3.85 -2.70 -2.83
N VAL A 190 2.55 -2.55 -2.56
CA VAL A 190 1.72 -1.45 -3.09
C VAL A 190 1.30 -0.56 -1.94
N TYR A 191 1.74 0.68 -1.99
CA TYR A 191 1.57 1.68 -0.94
C TYR A 191 0.72 2.85 -1.45
N VAL A 192 -0.37 3.15 -0.77
CA VAL A 192 -1.23 4.31 -1.06
C VAL A 192 -0.91 5.44 -0.09
N THR A 193 -0.73 6.64 -0.62
CA THR A 193 -0.58 7.86 0.17
C THR A 193 -1.12 9.08 -0.56
N HIS A 194 -1.43 10.13 0.19
CA HIS A 194 -1.65 11.48 -0.32
C HIS A 194 -0.45 12.40 -0.07
N ASP A 195 0.58 11.92 0.62
CA ASP A 195 1.80 12.67 0.95
C ASP A 195 2.86 12.43 -0.14
N GLN A 196 3.20 13.49 -0.88
CA GLN A 196 4.21 13.43 -1.94
C GLN A 196 5.60 13.09 -1.40
N THR A 197 5.93 13.54 -0.18
CA THR A 197 7.23 13.25 0.42
C THR A 197 7.38 11.76 0.68
N GLU A 198 6.30 11.08 1.10
CA GLU A 198 6.29 9.62 1.23
C GLU A 198 6.53 8.97 -0.13
N ALA A 199 5.78 9.38 -1.16
CA ALA A 199 5.91 8.83 -2.51
C ALA A 199 7.33 8.98 -3.07
N MET A 200 7.89 10.18 -2.99
CA MET A 200 9.19 10.51 -3.56
C MET A 200 10.39 9.91 -2.81
N THR A 201 10.19 9.45 -1.56
CA THR A 201 11.31 8.96 -0.71
C THR A 201 11.27 7.46 -0.43
N MET A 202 10.14 6.80 -0.66
CA MET A 202 9.98 5.37 -0.33
C MET A 202 9.89 4.47 -1.56
N GLY A 203 9.22 4.95 -2.63
CA GLY A 203 8.93 4.14 -3.81
C GLY A 203 10.12 3.94 -4.73
N ASP A 204 10.25 2.74 -5.27
CA ASP A 204 11.10 2.49 -6.44
C ASP A 204 10.50 3.17 -7.67
N ARG A 205 9.18 3.05 -7.84
CA ARG A 205 8.37 3.85 -8.77
C ARG A 205 7.15 4.43 -8.07
N VAL A 206 6.65 5.50 -8.66
CA VAL A 206 5.44 6.20 -8.21
C VAL A 206 4.45 6.27 -9.37
N ALA A 207 3.22 5.84 -9.12
CA ALA A 207 2.11 5.96 -10.07
C ALA A 207 1.21 7.13 -9.65
N VAL A 208 1.13 8.12 -10.50
CA VAL A 208 0.33 9.33 -10.28
C VAL A 208 -1.05 9.13 -10.90
N LEU A 209 -2.10 9.13 -10.07
CA LEU A 209 -3.48 8.99 -10.51
C LEU A 209 -4.24 10.31 -10.44
N LYS A 210 -5.13 10.52 -11.41
CA LYS A 210 -6.09 11.62 -11.41
C LYS A 210 -7.42 11.12 -12.00
N ASP A 211 -8.52 11.38 -11.27
CA ASP A 211 -9.88 11.10 -11.78
C ASP A 211 -10.09 9.65 -12.27
N GLY A 212 -9.48 8.68 -11.60
CA GLY A 212 -9.57 7.25 -11.96
C GLY A 212 -8.55 6.80 -13.00
N VAL A 213 -7.76 7.71 -13.57
CA VAL A 213 -6.81 7.44 -14.67
C VAL A 213 -5.38 7.52 -14.19
N LEU A 214 -4.52 6.60 -14.66
CA LEU A 214 -3.07 6.66 -14.49
C LEU A 214 -2.47 7.73 -15.41
N MET A 215 -1.93 8.79 -14.82
CA MET A 215 -1.36 9.93 -15.56
C MET A 215 0.09 9.72 -15.96
N GLN A 216 0.88 9.11 -15.07
CA GLN A 216 2.27 8.72 -15.29
C GLN A 216 2.71 7.74 -14.22
N ILE A 217 3.62 6.84 -14.57
CA ILE A 217 4.33 5.97 -13.65
C ILE A 217 5.81 5.98 -14.00
N ASP A 218 6.66 6.31 -13.03
CA ASP A 218 8.11 6.33 -13.23
C ASP A 218 8.83 6.34 -11.88
N THR A 219 10.17 6.36 -11.91
CA THR A 219 10.99 6.64 -10.73
C THR A 219 10.68 8.05 -10.18
N PRO A 220 10.84 8.30 -8.87
CA PRO A 220 10.65 9.63 -8.31
C PRO A 220 11.42 10.73 -9.06
N GLN A 221 12.66 10.48 -9.44
CA GLN A 221 13.50 11.42 -10.17
C GLN A 221 12.91 11.79 -11.54
N ASN A 222 12.51 10.77 -12.33
CA ASN A 222 11.94 11.00 -13.66
C ASN A 222 10.59 11.72 -13.60
N LEU A 223 9.75 11.44 -12.60
CA LEU A 223 8.49 12.18 -12.41
C LEU A 223 8.72 13.67 -12.15
N TYR A 224 9.80 14.00 -11.44
CA TYR A 224 10.17 15.38 -11.15
C TYR A 224 10.81 16.08 -12.37
N ASP A 225 11.77 15.42 -13.03
CA ASP A 225 12.54 16.01 -14.12
C ASP A 225 11.82 15.97 -15.46
N HIS A 226 10.98 14.95 -15.70
CA HIS A 226 10.32 14.66 -16.98
C HIS A 226 8.82 14.37 -16.82
N PRO A 227 8.01 15.33 -16.32
CA PRO A 227 6.57 15.13 -16.20
C PRO A 227 5.91 15.05 -17.59
N ASN A 228 5.09 14.02 -17.82
CA ASN A 228 4.44 13.77 -19.12
C ASN A 228 3.31 14.74 -19.45
N ASN A 229 2.81 15.49 -18.46
CA ASN A 229 1.71 16.44 -18.66
C ASN A 229 1.71 17.51 -17.56
N VAL A 230 0.95 18.59 -17.81
CA VAL A 230 0.83 19.76 -16.92
C VAL A 230 0.31 19.38 -15.52
N PHE A 231 -0.56 18.35 -15.42
CA PHE A 231 -1.04 17.92 -14.12
C PHE A 231 0.09 17.31 -13.29
N VAL A 232 0.87 16.39 -13.83
CA VAL A 232 2.00 15.76 -13.12
C VAL A 232 3.03 16.83 -12.75
N ALA A 233 3.35 17.75 -13.67
CA ALA A 233 4.28 18.86 -13.42
C ALA A 233 3.84 19.76 -12.26
N GLY A 234 2.55 20.06 -12.16
CA GLY A 234 2.01 20.88 -11.07
C GLY A 234 1.70 20.10 -9.78
N PHE A 235 1.56 18.76 -9.87
CA PHE A 235 1.26 17.92 -8.72
C PHE A 235 2.52 17.43 -8.02
N ILE A 236 3.58 17.08 -8.75
CA ILE A 236 4.83 16.56 -8.20
C ILE A 236 5.78 17.72 -7.87
N GLY A 237 6.29 17.72 -6.64
CA GLY A 237 7.27 18.69 -6.17
C GLY A 237 6.74 19.67 -5.11
N SER A 238 7.66 20.13 -4.25
CA SER A 238 7.39 21.17 -3.25
C SER A 238 8.62 22.08 -3.15
N PRO A 239 8.53 23.33 -3.69
CA PRO A 239 7.37 23.94 -4.37
C PRO A 239 7.03 23.26 -5.68
N ALA A 240 5.75 23.39 -6.10
CA ALA A 240 5.28 22.90 -7.38
C ALA A 240 5.92 23.67 -8.55
N MET A 241 5.96 23.06 -9.74
CA MET A 241 6.46 23.70 -10.95
C MET A 241 5.63 24.95 -11.29
N ASN A 242 6.31 26.04 -11.67
CA ASN A 242 5.65 27.25 -12.16
C ASN A 242 5.06 26.99 -13.55
N ILE A 243 3.74 27.18 -13.68
CA ILE A 243 3.01 27.02 -14.96
C ILE A 243 2.53 28.39 -15.39
N VAL A 244 2.94 28.82 -16.60
CA VAL A 244 2.56 30.10 -17.18
C VAL A 244 1.82 29.84 -18.50
N PHE A 245 0.63 30.46 -18.63
CA PHE A 245 -0.09 30.48 -19.90
C PHE A 245 0.43 31.65 -20.73
N ALA A 246 0.84 31.36 -21.96
CA ALA A 246 1.30 32.34 -22.91
C ALA A 246 0.70 32.06 -24.29
N THR A 247 0.45 33.13 -25.07
CA THR A 247 0.07 33.03 -26.48
C THR A 247 1.34 33.11 -27.31
N VAL A 248 1.56 32.13 -28.16
CA VAL A 248 2.65 32.18 -29.14
C VAL A 248 2.18 33.08 -30.29
N SER A 249 2.91 34.18 -30.56
CA SER A 249 2.73 35.01 -31.75
C SER A 249 3.84 34.66 -32.75
N ASP A 250 3.47 34.49 -34.01
CA ASP A 250 4.42 34.31 -35.12
C ASP A 250 5.30 35.53 -35.31
#